data_648daa3b44ba835ef4b2ff6530148785
#
_entry.id   648daa3b44ba835ef4b2ff6530148785
#
_cell.length_a   1.000
_cell.length_b   1.000
_cell.length_c   1.000
_cell.angle_alpha   90.00
_cell.angle_beta   90.00
_cell.angle_gamma   90.00
#
_symmetry.space_group_name_H-M   'P 1'
#
loop_
_entity.id
_entity.type
_entity.pdbx_description
1 polymer ?
#
loop_
_entity_poly.entity_id
_entity_poly.type
_entity_poly.pdbx_seq_one_letter_code
_entity_poly.pdbx_strand_id
1 'polypeptide(L)'
;SLAELEGQEFYGEYLGKTDPLGADVPNPVSHIAYGYATQLCVLDKDTGRIKRMVAAHDVGKAVNPLSVEGQIEGGVVMSMGYALTERYPIDENCRPTVKFGTLGLFRANQIPEIKPIIVEKPGLNVGGGAIGIGEITSIPTAPAIAEAYRRYDGELRTELPLKNTPVSYTHLTL
;
A
#
# COMPACT_ATOMS: atom_id res chain seq x y z
N SER A 1 -33.60 -16.29 0.24
CA SER A 1 -33.34 -15.01 0.91
C SER A 1 -32.73 -15.27 2.29
N LEU A 2 -32.13 -14.26 2.95
CA LEU A 2 -31.62 -14.42 4.31
C LEU A 2 -32.70 -14.81 5.32
N ALA A 3 -33.96 -14.43 5.05
CA ALA A 3 -35.10 -14.82 5.89
C ALA A 3 -35.37 -16.33 5.88
N GLU A 4 -35.03 -17.05 4.81
CA GLU A 4 -35.16 -18.51 4.72
C GLU A 4 -34.12 -19.24 5.57
N LEU A 5 -33.07 -18.53 6.02
CA LEU A 5 -32.00 -19.05 6.83
C LEU A 5 -32.20 -18.73 8.32
N GLU A 6 -33.28 -18.04 8.69
CA GLU A 6 -33.61 -17.70 10.07
C GLU A 6 -33.74 -18.96 10.94
N GLY A 7 -33.05 -19.00 12.05
CA GLY A 7 -33.03 -20.15 12.97
C GLY A 7 -32.11 -21.29 12.53
N GLN A 8 -31.37 -21.16 11.43
CA GLN A 8 -30.36 -22.14 11.01
C GLN A 8 -28.97 -21.68 11.46
N GLU A 9 -28.19 -22.62 11.96
CA GLU A 9 -26.79 -22.41 12.32
C GLU A 9 -25.89 -23.05 11.26
N PHE A 10 -24.93 -22.30 10.77
CA PHE A 10 -23.94 -22.79 9.81
C PHE A 10 -22.56 -22.72 10.46
N TYR A 11 -21.91 -23.87 10.58
CA TYR A 11 -20.55 -23.96 11.07
C TYR A 11 -19.59 -24.26 9.91
N GLY A 12 -18.48 -23.54 9.86
CA GLY A 12 -17.39 -23.80 8.93
C GLY A 12 -16.06 -23.56 9.61
N GLU A 13 -15.14 -24.50 9.49
CA GLU A 13 -13.79 -24.38 10.02
C GLU A 13 -12.78 -24.63 8.91
N TYR A 14 -11.77 -23.76 8.88
CA TYR A 14 -10.61 -23.96 8.01
C TYR A 14 -9.33 -23.70 8.80
N LEU A 15 -8.46 -24.72 8.88
CA LEU A 15 -7.14 -24.62 9.46
C LEU A 15 -6.08 -24.70 8.37
N GLY A 16 -5.49 -23.56 8.02
CA GLY A 16 -4.32 -23.51 7.16
C GLY A 16 -3.09 -24.07 7.87
N LYS A 17 -2.52 -25.16 7.36
CA LYS A 17 -1.26 -25.71 7.86
C LYS A 17 -0.12 -25.21 6.99
N THR A 18 0.96 -24.79 7.64
CA THR A 18 2.21 -24.37 6.98
C THR A 18 3.38 -25.15 7.57
N ASP A 19 4.39 -25.33 6.76
CA ASP A 19 5.63 -25.95 7.22
C ASP A 19 6.56 -24.91 7.84
N PRO A 20 7.38 -25.29 8.83
CA PRO A 20 8.39 -24.40 9.39
C PRO A 20 9.37 -23.90 8.33
N LEU A 21 9.93 -22.71 8.54
CA LEU A 21 10.99 -22.21 7.68
C LEU A 21 12.18 -23.18 7.67
N GLY A 22 12.58 -23.64 6.47
CA GLY A 22 13.65 -24.62 6.30
C GLY A 22 13.21 -26.07 6.51
N ALA A 23 11.90 -26.37 6.50
CA ALA A 23 11.40 -27.73 6.55
C ALA A 23 11.98 -28.58 5.41
N ASP A 24 12.49 -29.75 5.77
CA ASP A 24 13.01 -30.75 4.81
C ASP A 24 11.85 -31.58 4.25
N VAL A 25 11.04 -30.94 3.41
CA VAL A 25 9.91 -31.58 2.72
C VAL A 25 9.94 -31.21 1.23
N PRO A 26 9.51 -32.11 0.33
CA PRO A 26 9.64 -31.89 -1.12
C PRO A 26 8.95 -30.63 -1.65
N ASN A 27 7.85 -30.23 -1.04
CA ASN A 27 7.08 -29.05 -1.43
C ASN A 27 6.57 -28.34 -0.17
N PRO A 28 7.39 -27.52 0.49
CA PRO A 28 6.98 -26.85 1.72
C PRO A 28 5.83 -25.89 1.45
N VAL A 29 4.81 -25.95 2.30
CA VAL A 29 3.67 -25.03 2.27
C VAL A 29 3.99 -23.83 3.13
N SER A 30 4.16 -22.67 2.51
CA SER A 30 4.37 -21.40 3.20
C SER A 30 3.07 -20.59 3.27
N HIS A 31 2.91 -19.82 4.34
CA HIS A 31 1.89 -18.78 4.43
C HIS A 31 2.27 -17.51 3.64
N ILE A 32 3.47 -17.46 3.07
CA ILE A 32 3.90 -16.34 2.23
C ILE A 32 3.24 -16.49 0.86
N ALA A 33 2.42 -15.52 0.50
CA ALA A 33 1.87 -15.39 -0.83
C ALA A 33 2.69 -14.35 -1.61
N TYR A 34 3.14 -14.73 -2.80
CA TYR A 34 3.84 -13.79 -3.69
C TYR A 34 2.81 -13.00 -4.49
N GLY A 35 2.83 -11.68 -4.32
CA GLY A 35 2.04 -10.76 -5.12
C GLY A 35 2.93 -9.88 -5.98
N TYR A 36 2.38 -9.39 -7.08
CA TYR A 36 3.06 -8.47 -7.99
C TYR A 36 2.31 -7.15 -8.04
N ALA A 37 3.05 -6.05 -8.02
CA ALA A 37 2.46 -4.73 -8.08
C ALA A 37 3.32 -3.80 -8.94
N THR A 38 2.65 -2.93 -9.69
CA THR A 38 3.30 -1.85 -10.44
C THR A 38 2.53 -0.56 -10.20
N GLN A 39 3.26 0.50 -9.87
CA GLN A 39 2.65 1.81 -9.68
C GLN A 39 3.32 2.86 -10.55
N LEU A 40 2.53 3.83 -11.00
CA LEU A 40 2.95 4.98 -11.76
C LEU A 40 2.53 6.26 -11.04
N CYS A 41 3.48 7.12 -10.74
CA CYS A 41 3.24 8.47 -10.25
C CYS A 41 3.28 9.45 -11.41
N VAL A 42 2.20 10.22 -11.58
CA VAL A 42 2.10 11.28 -12.57
C VAL A 42 2.15 12.62 -11.88
N LEU A 43 3.17 13.42 -12.19
CA LEU A 43 3.30 14.78 -11.69
C LEU A 43 2.66 15.77 -12.66
N ASP A 44 2.15 16.85 -12.11
CA ASP A 44 1.80 18.03 -12.86
C ASP A 44 3.10 18.73 -13.29
N LYS A 45 3.26 18.98 -14.58
CA LYS A 45 4.51 19.47 -15.17
C LYS A 45 4.88 20.90 -14.74
N ASP A 46 3.87 21.71 -14.39
CA ASP A 46 4.07 23.12 -14.08
C ASP A 46 4.29 23.35 -12.56
N THR A 47 3.66 22.51 -11.74
CA THR A 47 3.71 22.63 -10.28
C THR A 47 4.55 21.58 -9.57
N GLY A 48 4.88 20.47 -10.24
CA GLY A 48 5.54 19.31 -9.65
C GLY A 48 4.72 18.57 -8.59
N ARG A 49 3.44 18.89 -8.43
CA ARG A 49 2.56 18.18 -7.49
C ARG A 49 2.09 16.87 -8.10
N ILE A 50 1.84 15.89 -7.25
CA ILE A 50 1.27 14.61 -7.71
C ILE A 50 -0.16 14.88 -8.20
N LYS A 51 -0.40 14.61 -9.48
CA LYS A 51 -1.70 14.73 -10.13
C LYS A 51 -2.50 13.45 -10.03
N ARG A 52 -1.82 12.30 -10.17
CA ARG A 52 -2.45 10.98 -10.17
C ARG A 52 -1.47 9.90 -9.76
N MET A 53 -1.96 8.91 -9.06
CA MET A 53 -1.32 7.62 -8.87
C MET A 53 -2.11 6.54 -9.60
N VAL A 54 -1.43 5.70 -10.38
CA VAL A 54 -2.02 4.50 -10.98
C VAL A 54 -1.40 3.29 -10.31
N ALA A 55 -2.21 2.40 -9.75
CA ALA A 55 -1.72 1.30 -8.93
C ALA A 55 -2.33 -0.03 -9.40
N ALA A 56 -1.55 -0.82 -10.11
CA ALA A 56 -1.91 -2.15 -10.57
C ALA A 56 -1.37 -3.20 -9.61
N HIS A 57 -2.26 -4.05 -9.10
CA HIS A 57 -1.94 -5.07 -8.13
C HIS A 57 -2.51 -6.42 -8.53
N ASP A 58 -1.67 -7.44 -8.54
CA ASP A 58 -2.09 -8.83 -8.64
C ASP A 58 -2.63 -9.28 -7.29
N VAL A 59 -3.90 -9.65 -7.30
CA VAL A 59 -4.65 -10.07 -6.12
C VAL A 59 -5.07 -11.55 -6.21
N GLY A 60 -4.55 -12.27 -7.20
CA GLY A 60 -4.99 -13.62 -7.53
C GLY A 60 -6.45 -13.58 -7.97
N LYS A 61 -7.36 -13.90 -7.07
CA LYS A 61 -8.81 -13.74 -7.26
C LYS A 61 -9.36 -12.68 -6.31
N ALA A 62 -9.96 -11.65 -6.85
CA ALA A 62 -10.63 -10.63 -6.04
C ALA A 62 -11.92 -11.20 -5.43
N VAL A 63 -11.90 -11.47 -4.12
CA VAL A 63 -13.08 -11.96 -3.39
C VAL A 63 -14.14 -10.86 -3.28
N ASN A 64 -13.70 -9.63 -3.04
CA ASN A 64 -14.55 -8.44 -3.03
C ASN A 64 -13.80 -7.29 -3.74
N PRO A 65 -14.07 -7.03 -5.02
CA PRO A 65 -13.36 -6.01 -5.79
C PRO A 65 -13.40 -4.62 -5.17
N LEU A 66 -14.53 -4.20 -4.62
CA LEU A 66 -14.66 -2.87 -3.98
C LEU A 66 -13.76 -2.75 -2.75
N SER A 67 -13.68 -3.80 -1.93
CA SER A 67 -12.75 -3.82 -0.78
C SER A 67 -11.28 -3.85 -1.23
N VAL A 68 -10.99 -4.53 -2.34
CA VAL A 68 -9.65 -4.55 -2.95
C VAL A 68 -9.24 -3.15 -3.39
N GLU A 69 -10.11 -2.42 -4.10
CA GLU A 69 -9.86 -1.04 -4.50
C GLU A 69 -9.57 -0.16 -3.29
N GLY A 70 -10.39 -0.24 -2.24
CA GLY A 70 -10.19 0.50 -1.01
C GLY A 70 -8.86 0.18 -0.30
N GLN A 71 -8.41 -1.08 -0.33
CA GLN A 71 -7.10 -1.46 0.19
C GLN A 71 -5.95 -0.88 -0.64
N ILE A 72 -6.07 -0.88 -1.96
CA ILE A 72 -5.07 -0.28 -2.86
C ILE A 72 -4.98 1.23 -2.60
N GLU A 73 -6.11 1.93 -2.58
CA GLU A 73 -6.15 3.37 -2.31
C GLU A 73 -5.54 3.71 -0.95
N GLY A 74 -5.94 3.00 0.11
CA GLY A 74 -5.43 3.20 1.46
C GLY A 74 -3.92 2.97 1.58
N GLY A 75 -3.40 1.90 0.97
CA GLY A 75 -1.97 1.60 0.95
C GLY A 75 -1.15 2.63 0.19
N VAL A 76 -1.67 3.10 -0.95
CA VAL A 76 -1.04 4.18 -1.73
C VAL A 76 -0.96 5.46 -0.88
N VAL A 77 -2.05 5.89 -0.24
CA VAL A 77 -2.05 7.11 0.59
C VAL A 77 -1.09 6.99 1.76
N MET A 78 -1.07 5.84 2.46
CA MET A 78 -0.14 5.58 3.54
C MET A 78 1.32 5.75 3.09
N SER A 79 1.68 5.14 1.97
CA SER A 79 3.05 5.20 1.47
C SER A 79 3.41 6.54 0.80
N MET A 80 2.42 7.30 0.31
CA MET A 80 2.65 8.70 -0.07
C MET A 80 3.10 9.54 1.12
N GLY A 81 2.46 9.36 2.28
CA GLY A 81 2.87 10.01 3.52
C GLY A 81 4.30 9.65 3.89
N TYR A 82 4.61 8.36 3.91
CA TYR A 82 5.96 7.85 4.15
C TYR A 82 7.01 8.42 3.17
N ALA A 83 6.63 8.53 1.89
CA ALA A 83 7.54 9.05 0.86
C ALA A 83 7.81 10.55 0.97
N LEU A 84 6.86 11.36 1.43
CA LEU A 84 6.88 12.82 1.22
C LEU A 84 6.82 13.65 2.51
N THR A 85 6.07 13.24 3.52
CA THR A 85 5.65 14.15 4.58
C THR A 85 5.80 13.62 6.00
N GLU A 86 5.69 12.30 6.18
CA GLU A 86 5.65 11.72 7.51
C GLU A 86 7.03 11.63 8.14
N ARG A 87 7.11 12.09 9.40
CA ARG A 87 8.28 11.94 10.24
C ARG A 87 7.87 11.51 11.63
N TYR A 88 8.58 10.55 12.17
CA TYR A 88 8.39 10.09 13.52
C TYR A 88 9.67 10.32 14.34
N PRO A 89 9.97 11.59 14.69
CA PRO A 89 11.19 11.90 15.44
C PRO A 89 11.08 11.41 16.89
N ILE A 90 12.13 10.81 17.36
CA ILE A 90 12.28 10.34 18.74
C ILE A 90 13.44 11.05 19.41
N ASP A 91 13.39 11.22 20.74
CA ASP A 91 14.47 11.73 21.56
C ASP A 91 15.51 10.63 21.89
N GLU A 92 16.53 11.00 22.64
CA GLU A 92 17.59 10.10 23.11
C GLU A 92 17.09 8.93 23.97
N ASN A 93 15.88 9.04 24.55
CA ASN A 93 15.23 8.03 25.35
C ASN A 93 14.21 7.20 24.54
N CYS A 94 14.25 7.28 23.20
CA CYS A 94 13.32 6.63 22.29
C CYS A 94 11.85 7.05 22.45
N ARG A 95 11.58 8.26 22.97
CA ARG A 95 10.23 8.80 23.13
C ARG A 95 9.85 9.68 21.94
N PRO A 96 8.63 9.56 21.40
CA PRO A 96 8.15 10.45 20.36
C PRO A 96 8.18 11.91 20.80
N THR A 97 8.73 12.78 19.96
CA THR A 97 8.79 14.23 20.23
C THR A 97 7.67 15.01 19.58
N VAL A 98 6.83 14.35 18.79
CA VAL A 98 5.68 14.92 18.08
C VAL A 98 4.38 14.23 18.47
N LYS A 99 3.28 14.96 18.33
CA LYS A 99 1.93 14.42 18.52
C LYS A 99 1.43 13.83 17.19
N PHE A 100 0.47 12.89 17.25
CA PHE A 100 -0.12 12.25 16.09
C PHE A 100 -0.57 13.24 15.00
N GLY A 101 -1.24 14.32 15.37
CA GLY A 101 -1.72 15.35 14.43
C GLY A 101 -0.62 16.14 13.71
N THR A 102 0.64 16.02 14.12
CA THR A 102 1.79 16.73 13.54
C THR A 102 2.80 15.79 12.88
N LEU A 103 2.43 14.51 12.69
CA LEU A 103 3.28 13.54 12.00
C LEU A 103 3.45 13.79 10.50
N GLY A 104 2.62 14.63 9.90
CA GLY A 104 2.64 14.90 8.46
C GLY A 104 1.75 13.97 7.64
N LEU A 105 0.75 13.35 8.26
CA LEU A 105 -0.23 12.51 7.57
C LEU A 105 -1.00 13.30 6.51
N PHE A 106 -1.22 12.71 5.35
CA PHE A 106 -2.06 13.29 4.31
C PHE A 106 -3.50 13.46 4.79
N ARG A 107 -4.08 14.62 4.50
CA ARG A 107 -5.49 14.88 4.74
C ARG A 107 -6.29 14.59 3.47
N ALA A 108 -7.57 14.31 3.61
CA ALA A 108 -8.44 13.92 2.49
C ALA A 108 -8.40 14.90 1.29
N ASN A 109 -8.32 16.21 1.56
CA ASN A 109 -8.22 17.25 0.53
C ASN A 109 -6.84 17.36 -0.14
N GLN A 110 -5.85 16.62 0.31
CA GLN A 110 -4.49 16.62 -0.24
C GLN A 110 -4.21 15.37 -1.09
N ILE A 111 -5.13 14.39 -1.06
CA ILE A 111 -4.98 13.13 -1.78
C ILE A 111 -5.24 13.39 -3.26
N PRO A 112 -4.30 13.03 -4.16
CA PRO A 112 -4.51 13.11 -5.60
C PRO A 112 -5.51 12.04 -6.06
N GLU A 113 -5.87 12.09 -7.32
CA GLU A 113 -6.60 10.98 -7.94
C GLU A 113 -5.77 9.69 -7.84
N ILE A 114 -6.38 8.64 -7.30
CA ILE A 114 -5.79 7.29 -7.29
C ILE A 114 -6.65 6.42 -8.19
N LYS A 115 -5.99 5.75 -9.16
CA LYS A 115 -6.63 4.81 -10.08
C LYS A 115 -6.16 3.40 -9.75
N PRO A 116 -6.92 2.61 -8.98
CA PRO A 116 -6.61 1.20 -8.77
C PRO A 116 -6.86 0.39 -10.05
N ILE A 117 -6.04 -0.63 -10.26
CA ILE A 117 -6.20 -1.63 -11.32
C ILE A 117 -6.04 -3.00 -10.66
N ILE A 118 -7.12 -3.75 -10.62
CA ILE A 118 -7.12 -5.11 -10.11
C ILE A 118 -6.64 -6.03 -11.22
N VAL A 119 -5.58 -6.79 -10.93
CA VAL A 119 -5.07 -7.85 -11.80
C VAL A 119 -5.36 -9.17 -11.12
N GLU A 120 -6.07 -10.05 -11.82
CA GLU A 120 -6.37 -11.40 -11.36
C GLU A 120 -5.52 -12.41 -12.15
N LYS A 121 -4.44 -12.90 -11.53
CA LYS A 121 -3.59 -13.92 -12.15
C LYS A 121 -3.88 -15.28 -11.50
N PRO A 122 -4.46 -16.24 -12.22
CA PRO A 122 -4.72 -17.56 -11.68
C PRO A 122 -3.42 -18.31 -11.38
N GLY A 123 -3.46 -19.23 -10.44
CA GLY A 123 -2.32 -20.12 -10.14
C GLY A 123 -2.13 -20.50 -8.68
N LEU A 124 -2.87 -19.88 -7.76
CA LEU A 124 -2.86 -20.28 -6.36
C LEU A 124 -4.03 -21.23 -6.06
N ASN A 125 -3.72 -22.29 -5.31
CA ASN A 125 -4.69 -23.32 -4.93
C ASN A 125 -5.23 -23.13 -3.50
N VAL A 126 -4.73 -22.13 -2.78
CA VAL A 126 -5.13 -21.81 -1.40
C VAL A 126 -6.01 -20.57 -1.36
N GLY A 127 -6.88 -20.46 -0.37
CA GLY A 127 -7.74 -19.29 -0.19
C GLY A 127 -8.67 -19.02 -1.39
N GLY A 128 -9.05 -20.05 -2.16
CA GLY A 128 -9.84 -19.89 -3.38
C GLY A 128 -9.12 -19.14 -4.50
N GLY A 129 -7.79 -19.06 -4.45
CA GLY A 129 -6.94 -18.33 -5.40
C GLY A 129 -6.68 -16.87 -5.04
N ALA A 130 -7.20 -16.40 -3.89
CA ALA A 130 -6.95 -15.03 -3.44
C ALA A 130 -5.55 -14.84 -2.87
N ILE A 131 -4.96 -13.68 -3.11
CA ILE A 131 -3.68 -13.23 -2.51
C ILE A 131 -3.98 -12.14 -1.50
N GLY A 132 -3.25 -12.12 -0.38
CA GLY A 132 -3.33 -11.03 0.60
C GLY A 132 -2.86 -9.71 0.01
N ILE A 133 -3.62 -8.65 0.21
CA ILE A 133 -3.38 -7.32 -0.36
C ILE A 133 -3.23 -6.22 0.70
N GLY A 134 -2.96 -6.56 1.95
CA GLY A 134 -2.82 -5.58 3.02
C GLY A 134 -1.63 -4.65 2.78
N GLU A 135 -0.43 -5.14 2.91
CA GLU A 135 0.79 -4.33 2.89
C GLU A 135 1.40 -4.15 1.49
N ILE A 136 1.18 -5.11 0.59
CA ILE A 136 1.73 -5.06 -0.77
C ILE A 136 1.28 -3.79 -1.53
N THR A 137 0.13 -3.24 -1.19
CA THR A 137 -0.43 -2.06 -1.82
C THR A 137 0.41 -0.79 -1.59
N SER A 138 1.19 -0.75 -0.52
CA SER A 138 2.05 0.38 -0.15
C SER A 138 3.48 0.29 -0.71
N ILE A 139 3.97 -0.91 -1.04
CA ILE A 139 5.39 -1.14 -1.35
C ILE A 139 5.90 -0.35 -2.56
N PRO A 140 5.24 -0.34 -3.73
CA PRO A 140 5.77 0.34 -4.92
C PRO A 140 5.59 1.87 -4.91
N THR A 141 4.83 2.43 -3.99
CA THR A 141 4.43 3.85 -4.02
C THR A 141 5.63 4.79 -3.82
N ALA A 142 6.43 4.57 -2.78
CA ALA A 142 7.57 5.45 -2.50
C ALA A 142 8.62 5.44 -3.63
N PRO A 143 9.04 4.29 -4.17
CA PRO A 143 9.95 4.28 -5.33
C PRO A 143 9.33 4.87 -6.60
N ALA A 144 8.03 4.70 -6.84
CA ALA A 144 7.36 5.34 -7.98
C ALA A 144 7.38 6.87 -7.87
N ILE A 145 7.15 7.41 -6.67
CA ILE A 145 7.22 8.85 -6.41
C ILE A 145 8.66 9.37 -6.54
N ALA A 146 9.63 8.66 -5.98
CA ALA A 146 11.04 9.04 -6.07
C ALA A 146 11.52 9.10 -7.52
N GLU A 147 11.16 8.11 -8.34
CA GLU A 147 11.51 8.09 -9.76
C GLU A 147 10.78 9.19 -10.55
N ALA A 148 9.52 9.48 -10.22
CA ALA A 148 8.79 10.57 -10.86
C ALA A 148 9.48 11.92 -10.62
N TYR A 149 9.91 12.21 -9.39
CA TYR A 149 10.67 13.43 -9.09
C TYR A 149 12.04 13.43 -9.74
N ARG A 150 12.76 12.30 -9.75
CA ARG A 150 14.03 12.18 -10.46
C ARG A 150 13.92 12.53 -11.95
N ARG A 151 12.80 12.13 -12.58
CA ARG A 151 12.53 12.49 -13.99
C ARG A 151 12.10 13.95 -14.16
N TYR A 152 11.49 14.52 -13.15
CA TYR A 152 10.98 15.89 -13.18
C TYR A 152 12.09 16.93 -13.06
N ASP A 153 13.01 16.76 -12.11
CA ASP A 153 14.05 17.73 -11.77
C ASP A 153 15.49 17.22 -11.89
N GLY A 154 15.68 15.92 -12.19
CA GLY A 154 17.00 15.30 -12.33
C GLY A 154 17.69 14.95 -11.01
N GLU A 155 17.12 15.31 -9.86
CA GLU A 155 17.74 15.09 -8.56
C GLU A 155 17.52 13.65 -8.07
N LEU A 156 18.62 12.95 -7.77
CA LEU A 156 18.57 11.63 -7.11
C LEU A 156 18.43 11.82 -5.60
N ARG A 157 17.31 11.38 -5.05
CA ARG A 157 17.02 11.41 -3.63
C ARG A 157 17.14 10.01 -3.03
N THR A 158 17.93 9.88 -1.97
CA THR A 158 18.27 8.59 -1.34
C THR A 158 17.73 8.44 0.08
N GLU A 159 17.00 9.44 0.57
CA GLU A 159 16.41 9.46 1.90
C GLU A 159 14.91 9.69 1.83
N LEU A 160 14.17 9.09 2.76
CA LEU A 160 12.74 9.35 2.96
C LEU A 160 12.50 10.04 4.32
N PRO A 161 11.51 10.91 4.39
CA PRO A 161 10.73 11.47 3.29
C PRO A 161 11.60 12.30 2.33
N LEU A 162 11.23 12.28 1.04
CA LEU A 162 11.96 13.00 -0.01
C LEU A 162 12.02 14.49 0.32
N LYS A 163 13.23 15.05 0.29
CA LYS A 163 13.47 16.48 0.52
C LYS A 163 13.36 17.26 -0.80
N ASN A 164 13.14 18.57 -0.69
CA ASN A 164 13.13 19.48 -1.83
C ASN A 164 12.11 19.09 -2.91
N THR A 165 10.93 18.65 -2.51
CA THR A 165 9.81 18.44 -3.43
C THR A 165 8.75 19.51 -3.22
N PRO A 166 7.94 19.85 -4.25
CA PRO A 166 6.86 20.82 -4.10
C PRO A 166 5.84 20.48 -3.01
N VAL A 167 5.74 19.20 -2.63
CA VAL A 167 4.87 18.74 -1.53
C VAL A 167 5.55 18.91 -0.18
N SER A 168 6.86 18.67 -0.07
CA SER A 168 7.59 18.77 1.20
C SER A 168 7.61 20.19 1.77
N TYR A 169 7.54 21.23 0.92
CA TYR A 169 7.52 22.63 1.36
C TYR A 169 6.18 23.04 1.99
N THR A 170 5.07 22.44 1.60
CA THR A 170 3.74 22.83 2.08
C THR A 170 3.44 22.36 3.51
N HIS A 171 4.21 21.42 4.04
CA HIS A 171 4.03 20.89 5.40
C HIS A 171 4.92 21.56 6.47
N LEU A 172 5.89 22.37 6.06
CA LEU A 172 6.75 23.10 6.99
C LEU A 172 6.17 24.44 7.44
N THR A 173 5.02 24.84 6.90
CA THR A 173 4.41 26.16 7.11
C THR A 173 3.03 26.14 7.80
N LEU A 174 2.66 25.05 8.45
CA LEU A 174 1.41 24.95 9.22
C LEU A 174 1.69 24.74 10.71
#